data_d2f369d994a72c9ec8e115f57e7d62c6
#
_entry.id   d2f369d994a72c9ec8e115f57e7d62c6
#
_cell.length_a   1.000
_cell.length_b   1.000
_cell.length_c   1.000
_cell.angle_alpha   90.00
_cell.angle_beta   90.00
_cell.angle_gamma   90.00
#
_symmetry.space_group_name_H-M   'P 1'
#
loop_
_entity.id
_entity.type
_entity.pdbx_description
1 polymer ?
#
loop_
_entity_poly.entity_id
_entity_poly.type
_entity_poly.pdbx_seq_one_letter_code
_entity_poly.pdbx_strand_id
1 'polypeptide(L)'
;MSSNKQITRRQAIQTTGKALAGVAGLNALSSLASAAGLPNAAEAPLSEATPADTKEKLRIATCQFPVSGIPAENAKYIRDFMHEAAREGANLLHTSEASLSGYPGTDLPSFDHYDWGALRKETTDLRALARDLKMWLVLGSAHFLDENTKPTNCLYLIDPEGKIVNRYDKCFLTGGDQQHYSAGNRLVTHHIRGVKVGLAVCYDICWPQLYIAYRKKGVTVMIHSMSNARGKGENCLDTLNVREVPARCADNRMWAVCNNASNPYSHWGSFVARPDATIAKQLPINQPGMLVHDYPDTLSPRGWYHNLKPMDMAEDTIMHWGEPSNSPRQRDGQSEP
;
A
#
# COMPACT_ATOMS: atom_id res chain seq x y z
N MET A 1 -5.84 45.81 36.56
CA MET A 1 -5.29 44.74 37.41
C MET A 1 -6.28 43.59 37.43
N SER A 2 -6.09 42.58 36.58
CA SER A 2 -6.89 41.36 36.51
C SER A 2 -5.94 40.19 36.59
N SER A 3 -5.98 39.42 37.68
CA SER A 3 -5.08 38.31 37.95
C SER A 3 -5.64 37.05 37.34
N ASN A 4 -4.96 36.52 36.30
CA ASN A 4 -5.18 35.21 35.77
C ASN A 4 -4.61 34.16 36.74
N LYS A 5 -5.46 33.40 37.41
CA LYS A 5 -5.07 32.21 38.17
C LYS A 5 -4.92 31.01 37.20
N GLN A 6 -3.70 30.59 36.95
CA GLN A 6 -3.40 29.31 36.32
C GLN A 6 -3.75 28.17 37.27
N ILE A 7 -4.63 27.26 36.80
CA ILE A 7 -4.97 26.01 37.50
C ILE A 7 -3.87 24.99 37.20
N THR A 8 -3.22 24.50 38.25
CA THR A 8 -2.13 23.50 38.11
C THR A 8 -2.70 22.10 37.86
N ARG A 9 -1.90 21.27 37.15
CA ARG A 9 -2.25 19.88 36.77
C ARG A 9 -2.70 18.98 37.94
N ARG A 10 -2.39 19.34 39.17
CA ARG A 10 -2.77 18.59 40.38
C ARG A 10 -4.21 18.81 40.81
N GLN A 11 -4.85 19.90 40.43
CA GLN A 11 -6.24 20.19 40.75
C GLN A 11 -7.24 19.57 39.80
N ALA A 12 -6.80 19.24 38.57
CA ALA A 12 -7.65 18.54 37.57
C ALA A 12 -7.85 17.05 37.89
N ILE A 13 -6.95 16.43 38.65
CA ILE A 13 -7.03 14.97 38.97
C ILE A 13 -7.96 14.70 40.17
N GLN A 14 -8.28 15.68 40.98
CA GLN A 14 -9.16 15.47 42.15
C GLN A 14 -10.66 15.61 41.83
N THR A 15 -11.04 16.10 40.67
CA THR A 15 -12.44 16.24 40.24
C THR A 15 -13.01 15.05 39.49
N THR A 16 -12.16 14.12 39.02
CA THR A 16 -12.57 12.90 38.30
C THR A 16 -12.70 11.66 39.19
N GLY A 17 -12.43 11.77 40.49
CA GLY A 17 -12.43 10.63 41.43
C GLY A 17 -13.75 10.35 42.16
N LYS A 18 -14.84 11.05 41.88
CA LYS A 18 -16.12 10.92 42.63
C LYS A 18 -17.33 10.45 41.81
N ALA A 19 -17.14 9.88 40.64
CA ALA A 19 -18.24 9.38 39.80
C ALA A 19 -18.20 7.87 39.50
N LEU A 20 -17.61 7.06 40.39
CA LEU A 20 -17.57 5.59 40.21
C LEU A 20 -17.86 4.86 41.55
N ALA A 21 -19.05 5.17 42.14
CA ALA A 21 -19.60 4.36 43.21
C ALA A 21 -21.13 4.37 43.08
N GLY A 22 -21.70 3.46 42.28
CA GLY A 22 -23.15 3.36 42.16
C GLY A 22 -23.64 2.52 40.99
N VAL A 23 -23.13 1.28 40.82
CA VAL A 23 -23.82 0.25 40.03
C VAL A 23 -23.62 -1.10 40.73
N ALA A 24 -24.38 -1.28 41.80
CA ALA A 24 -24.68 -2.60 42.35
C ALA A 24 -26.19 -2.67 42.40
N GLY A 25 -26.83 -3.36 41.45
CA GLY A 25 -28.28 -3.60 41.50
C GLY A 25 -28.93 -3.76 40.14
N LEU A 26 -28.60 -4.78 39.39
CA LEU A 26 -29.38 -5.22 38.21
C LEU A 26 -29.24 -6.74 38.03
N ASN A 27 -29.69 -7.48 39.08
CA ASN A 27 -30.01 -8.89 38.96
C ASN A 27 -31.46 -9.08 39.42
N ALA A 28 -32.44 -8.65 38.63
CA ALA A 28 -33.85 -9.03 38.78
C ALA A 28 -34.66 -8.59 37.54
N LEU A 29 -34.44 -9.21 36.41
CA LEU A 29 -35.36 -9.20 35.25
C LEU A 29 -35.15 -10.43 34.37
N SER A 30 -35.23 -11.61 34.94
CA SER A 30 -35.24 -12.89 34.20
C SER A 30 -36.47 -13.75 34.54
N SER A 31 -37.66 -13.13 34.68
CA SER A 31 -38.88 -13.93 34.92
C SER A 31 -40.14 -13.24 34.42
N LEU A 32 -40.18 -12.71 33.22
CA LEU A 32 -41.43 -12.28 32.55
C LEU A 32 -41.30 -12.32 31.00
N ALA A 33 -40.94 -13.46 30.45
CA ALA A 33 -41.03 -13.69 29.00
C ALA A 33 -41.43 -15.15 28.70
N SER A 34 -42.53 -15.59 29.32
CA SER A 34 -43.14 -16.89 29.03
C SER A 34 -44.62 -16.72 28.87
N ALA A 35 -45.09 -15.95 27.90
CA ALA A 35 -46.47 -15.98 27.38
C ALA A 35 -46.58 -15.07 26.14
N ALA A 36 -45.92 -15.38 25.03
CA ALA A 36 -46.35 -15.02 23.69
C ALA A 36 -45.71 -16.05 22.76
N GLY A 37 -46.52 -16.97 22.23
CA GLY A 37 -46.07 -18.03 21.32
C GLY A 37 -45.53 -17.42 20.02
N LEU A 38 -44.24 -17.26 19.94
CA LEU A 38 -43.51 -17.11 18.70
C LEU A 38 -43.15 -18.50 18.19
N PRO A 39 -43.35 -18.82 16.89
CA PRO A 39 -42.98 -20.09 16.35
C PRO A 39 -41.46 -20.30 16.50
N ASN A 40 -41.08 -21.48 17.02
CA ASN A 40 -39.69 -21.96 17.01
C ASN A 40 -39.11 -21.76 15.60
N ALA A 41 -38.12 -20.88 15.48
CA ALA A 41 -37.25 -20.89 14.32
C ALA A 41 -36.54 -22.23 14.31
N ALA A 42 -36.95 -23.13 13.41
CA ALA A 42 -36.21 -24.34 13.13
C ALA A 42 -34.77 -23.97 12.85
N GLU A 43 -33.85 -24.60 13.59
CA GLU A 43 -32.42 -24.50 13.28
C GLU A 43 -32.23 -24.91 11.82
N ALA A 44 -31.89 -23.94 10.99
CA ALA A 44 -31.44 -24.22 9.64
C ALA A 44 -30.19 -25.10 9.77
N PRO A 45 -30.09 -26.22 9.04
CA PRO A 45 -28.90 -27.05 9.08
C PRO A 45 -27.69 -26.15 8.75
N LEU A 46 -26.67 -26.21 9.59
CA LEU A 46 -25.37 -25.58 9.31
C LEU A 46 -24.96 -26.08 7.93
N SER A 47 -24.98 -25.19 6.95
CA SER A 47 -24.47 -25.45 5.62
C SER A 47 -23.08 -26.05 5.79
N GLU A 48 -22.91 -27.30 5.34
CA GLU A 48 -21.60 -27.92 5.25
C GLU A 48 -20.67 -26.92 4.59
N ALA A 49 -19.60 -26.56 5.28
CA ALA A 49 -18.58 -25.67 4.76
C ALA A 49 -18.10 -26.26 3.44
N THR A 50 -18.42 -25.58 2.36
CA THR A 50 -17.86 -25.88 1.05
C THR A 50 -16.35 -26.05 1.21
N PRO A 51 -15.70 -27.09 0.67
CA PRO A 51 -14.25 -27.27 0.82
C PRO A 51 -13.57 -25.95 0.47
N ALA A 52 -12.75 -25.45 1.38
CA ALA A 52 -11.99 -24.23 1.19
C ALA A 52 -11.30 -24.32 -0.16
N ASP A 53 -11.68 -23.44 -1.08
CA ASP A 53 -11.09 -23.28 -2.40
C ASP A 53 -9.57 -23.10 -2.17
N THR A 54 -8.78 -24.12 -2.44
CA THR A 54 -7.32 -24.13 -2.28
C THR A 54 -6.67 -23.30 -3.39
N LYS A 55 -7.22 -22.08 -3.64
CA LYS A 55 -6.55 -21.13 -4.52
C LYS A 55 -5.19 -20.85 -3.92
N GLU A 56 -4.18 -21.14 -4.70
CA GLU A 56 -2.80 -20.86 -4.32
C GLU A 56 -2.68 -19.38 -3.95
N LYS A 57 -2.31 -19.13 -2.69
CA LYS A 57 -2.12 -17.75 -2.19
C LYS A 57 -0.87 -17.14 -2.81
N LEU A 58 -0.94 -15.86 -3.15
CA LEU A 58 0.25 -15.09 -3.46
C LEU A 58 0.86 -14.57 -2.16
N ARG A 59 2.03 -15.13 -1.78
CA ARG A 59 2.79 -14.68 -0.62
C ARG A 59 3.84 -13.67 -1.07
N ILE A 60 3.71 -12.42 -0.62
CA ILE A 60 4.63 -11.32 -0.91
C ILE A 60 5.49 -11.04 0.30
N ALA A 61 6.81 -11.06 0.12
CA ALA A 61 7.78 -10.48 1.01
C ALA A 61 8.09 -9.05 0.56
N THR A 62 8.09 -8.08 1.46
CA THR A 62 8.56 -6.72 1.17
C THR A 62 9.68 -6.36 2.12
N CYS A 63 10.81 -5.94 1.59
CA CYS A 63 12.01 -5.65 2.35
C CYS A 63 12.33 -4.16 2.34
N GLN A 64 12.88 -3.66 3.43
CA GLN A 64 13.46 -2.34 3.54
C GLN A 64 14.90 -2.43 4.02
N PHE A 65 15.76 -1.61 3.44
CA PHE A 65 17.18 -1.53 3.79
C PHE A 65 17.71 -0.12 3.48
N PRO A 66 18.87 0.28 4.04
CA PRO A 66 19.50 1.55 3.69
C PRO A 66 20.02 1.48 2.25
N VAL A 67 19.49 2.33 1.39
CA VAL A 67 19.89 2.42 -0.02
C VAL A 67 21.09 3.37 -0.14
N SER A 68 22.07 3.00 -0.95
CA SER A 68 23.23 3.82 -1.32
C SER A 68 23.25 4.09 -2.83
N GLY A 69 24.16 4.99 -3.26
CA GLY A 69 24.39 5.26 -4.69
C GLY A 69 25.19 4.17 -5.40
N ILE A 70 25.51 3.04 -4.75
CA ILE A 70 26.40 1.99 -5.26
C ILE A 70 25.61 0.70 -5.48
N PRO A 71 25.35 0.30 -6.75
CA PRO A 71 24.54 -0.89 -7.07
C PRO A 71 24.97 -2.17 -6.37
N ALA A 72 26.28 -2.41 -6.26
CA ALA A 72 26.82 -3.62 -5.65
C ALA A 72 26.52 -3.74 -4.15
N GLU A 73 26.49 -2.61 -3.42
CA GLU A 73 26.11 -2.58 -2.00
C GLU A 73 24.61 -2.88 -1.84
N ASN A 74 23.79 -2.22 -2.64
CA ASN A 74 22.35 -2.42 -2.64
C ASN A 74 21.97 -3.87 -3.01
N ALA A 75 22.61 -4.40 -4.04
CA ALA A 75 22.38 -5.76 -4.51
C ALA A 75 22.72 -6.82 -3.45
N LYS A 76 23.66 -6.56 -2.54
CA LYS A 76 23.95 -7.45 -1.41
C LYS A 76 22.74 -7.60 -0.49
N TYR A 77 22.13 -6.47 -0.08
CA TYR A 77 20.90 -6.51 0.72
C TYR A 77 19.78 -7.25 -0.01
N ILE A 78 19.59 -6.95 -1.30
CA ILE A 78 18.53 -7.58 -2.09
C ILE A 78 18.73 -9.09 -2.17
N ARG A 79 19.95 -9.59 -2.40
CA ARG A 79 20.27 -11.02 -2.40
C ARG A 79 19.98 -11.68 -1.05
N ASP A 80 20.38 -11.04 0.04
CA ASP A 80 20.16 -11.58 1.39
C ASP A 80 18.64 -11.69 1.67
N PHE A 81 17.84 -10.68 1.31
CA PHE A 81 16.39 -10.71 1.45
C PHE A 81 15.70 -11.68 0.47
N MET A 82 16.24 -11.90 -0.73
CA MET A 82 15.73 -12.94 -1.63
C MET A 82 15.87 -14.33 -1.01
N HIS A 83 17.03 -14.64 -0.41
CA HIS A 83 17.23 -15.89 0.32
C HIS A 83 16.34 -16.01 1.56
N GLU A 84 16.16 -14.93 2.31
CA GLU A 84 15.26 -14.89 3.48
C GLU A 84 13.81 -15.11 3.03
N ALA A 85 13.34 -14.40 2.01
CA ALA A 85 12.00 -14.52 1.46
C ALA A 85 11.72 -15.96 0.97
N ALA A 86 12.71 -16.61 0.34
CA ALA A 86 12.60 -18.00 -0.08
C ALA A 86 12.44 -18.95 1.12
N ARG A 87 13.19 -18.75 2.22
CA ARG A 87 13.02 -19.52 3.47
C ARG A 87 11.65 -19.33 4.11
N GLU A 88 11.07 -18.12 3.99
CA GLU A 88 9.71 -17.81 4.45
C GLU A 88 8.62 -18.29 3.47
N GLY A 89 9.00 -18.95 2.38
CA GLY A 89 8.07 -19.46 1.35
C GLY A 89 7.37 -18.37 0.54
N ALA A 90 7.97 -17.17 0.44
CA ALA A 90 7.43 -16.10 -0.38
C ALA A 90 7.52 -16.43 -1.87
N ASN A 91 6.49 -16.06 -2.63
CA ASN A 91 6.47 -16.22 -4.08
C ASN A 91 7.04 -15.00 -4.81
N LEU A 92 7.07 -13.85 -4.12
CA LEU A 92 7.52 -12.58 -4.68
C LEU A 92 8.28 -11.79 -3.60
N LEU A 93 9.44 -11.23 -3.98
CA LEU A 93 10.11 -10.19 -3.21
C LEU A 93 9.83 -8.82 -3.84
N HIS A 94 9.47 -7.85 -3.00
CA HIS A 94 9.22 -6.46 -3.36
C HIS A 94 10.25 -5.54 -2.70
N THR A 95 10.92 -4.70 -3.49
CA THR A 95 11.94 -3.75 -3.04
C THR A 95 11.47 -2.30 -3.18
N SER A 96 12.16 -1.36 -2.52
CA SER A 96 11.80 0.06 -2.54
C SER A 96 12.12 0.75 -3.88
N GLU A 97 11.61 1.96 -4.06
CA GLU A 97 11.92 2.85 -5.18
C GLU A 97 13.44 3.06 -5.28
N ALA A 98 13.98 2.94 -6.50
CA ALA A 98 15.40 3.08 -6.82
C ALA A 98 16.34 2.22 -5.94
N SER A 99 15.83 1.13 -5.37
CA SER A 99 16.55 0.31 -4.39
C SER A 99 17.85 -0.29 -4.90
N LEU A 100 17.97 -0.58 -6.20
CA LEU A 100 19.22 -1.09 -6.77
C LEU A 100 20.13 0.04 -7.24
N SER A 101 19.56 1.05 -7.91
CA SER A 101 20.34 2.13 -8.53
C SER A 101 20.80 3.21 -7.57
N GLY A 102 20.14 3.36 -6.41
CA GLY A 102 20.18 4.59 -5.64
C GLY A 102 19.29 5.68 -6.25
N TYR A 103 18.94 6.68 -5.46
CA TYR A 103 18.05 7.78 -5.83
C TYR A 103 18.85 9.09 -5.95
N PRO A 104 18.92 9.73 -7.17
CA PRO A 104 19.64 10.98 -7.38
C PRO A 104 19.09 12.11 -6.51
N GLY A 105 19.98 12.94 -6.03
CA GLY A 105 19.67 14.02 -5.08
C GLY A 105 19.46 13.56 -3.64
N THR A 106 19.54 12.24 -3.38
CA THR A 106 19.44 11.65 -2.03
C THR A 106 20.60 10.69 -1.77
N ASP A 107 20.71 9.59 -2.53
CA ASP A 107 21.73 8.55 -2.33
C ASP A 107 22.98 8.80 -3.19
N LEU A 108 22.82 9.55 -4.27
CA LEU A 108 23.90 10.00 -5.16
C LEU A 108 23.55 11.40 -5.67
N PRO A 109 24.55 12.23 -6.09
CA PRO A 109 24.28 13.59 -6.57
C PRO A 109 23.43 13.64 -7.85
N SER A 110 23.82 12.86 -8.87
CA SER A 110 23.15 12.75 -10.16
C SER A 110 23.56 11.45 -10.86
N PHE A 111 23.07 11.19 -12.07
CA PHE A 111 23.57 10.11 -12.92
C PHE A 111 24.78 10.49 -13.78
N ASP A 112 25.35 11.66 -13.59
CA ASP A 112 26.60 12.03 -14.26
C ASP A 112 27.73 11.08 -13.83
N HIS A 113 28.38 10.47 -14.81
CA HIS A 113 29.41 9.44 -14.58
C HIS A 113 28.95 8.21 -13.82
N TYR A 114 27.63 7.95 -13.79
CA TYR A 114 27.08 6.78 -13.10
C TYR A 114 27.49 5.48 -13.79
N ASP A 115 27.86 4.47 -13.02
CA ASP A 115 28.29 3.16 -13.53
C ASP A 115 27.08 2.30 -13.95
N TRP A 116 26.56 2.58 -15.15
CA TRP A 116 25.51 1.80 -15.80
C TRP A 116 25.93 0.34 -16.07
N GLY A 117 27.24 0.07 -16.18
CA GLY A 117 27.79 -1.27 -16.35
C GLY A 117 27.60 -2.10 -15.07
N ALA A 118 27.95 -1.52 -13.92
CA ALA A 118 27.70 -2.14 -12.61
C ALA A 118 26.21 -2.38 -12.36
N LEU A 119 25.33 -1.40 -12.67
CA LEU A 119 23.89 -1.58 -12.51
C LEU A 119 23.34 -2.73 -13.36
N ARG A 120 23.78 -2.83 -14.63
CA ARG A 120 23.41 -3.96 -15.53
C ARG A 120 23.88 -5.30 -15.01
N LYS A 121 25.13 -5.35 -14.53
CA LYS A 121 25.70 -6.58 -13.97
C LYS A 121 24.87 -7.06 -12.78
N GLU A 122 24.62 -6.19 -11.80
CA GLU A 122 23.85 -6.55 -10.61
C GLU A 122 22.40 -6.92 -10.95
N THR A 123 21.77 -6.21 -11.89
CA THR A 123 20.44 -6.59 -12.41
C THR A 123 20.44 -8.00 -13.01
N THR A 124 21.47 -8.34 -13.77
CA THR A 124 21.63 -9.67 -14.40
C THR A 124 21.81 -10.77 -13.34
N ASP A 125 22.62 -10.50 -12.33
CA ASP A 125 22.89 -11.44 -11.23
C ASP A 125 21.62 -11.67 -10.38
N LEU A 126 20.86 -10.61 -10.08
CA LEU A 126 19.58 -10.73 -9.35
C LEU A 126 18.52 -11.49 -10.15
N ARG A 127 18.50 -11.33 -11.48
CA ARG A 127 17.62 -12.10 -12.36
C ARG A 127 18.00 -13.59 -12.36
N ALA A 128 19.29 -13.90 -12.36
CA ALA A 128 19.75 -15.29 -12.23
C ALA A 128 19.33 -15.89 -10.87
N LEU A 129 19.46 -15.13 -9.79
CA LEU A 129 19.02 -15.56 -8.46
C LEU A 129 17.50 -15.75 -8.38
N ALA A 130 16.71 -14.87 -9.01
CA ALA A 130 15.25 -15.02 -9.08
C ALA A 130 14.85 -16.36 -9.73
N ARG A 131 15.53 -16.73 -10.81
CA ARG A 131 15.36 -18.04 -11.46
C ARG A 131 15.77 -19.21 -10.55
N ASP A 132 16.91 -19.11 -9.90
CA ASP A 132 17.43 -20.18 -9.05
C ASP A 132 16.53 -20.41 -7.81
N LEU A 133 15.94 -19.35 -7.27
CA LEU A 133 14.97 -19.40 -6.18
C LEU A 133 13.52 -19.61 -6.64
N LYS A 134 13.26 -19.63 -7.95
CA LYS A 134 11.90 -19.72 -8.55
C LYS A 134 10.95 -18.65 -7.99
N MET A 135 11.43 -17.43 -7.85
CA MET A 135 10.77 -16.32 -7.18
C MET A 135 10.51 -15.15 -8.13
N TRP A 136 9.36 -14.54 -8.04
CA TRP A 136 9.12 -13.24 -8.64
C TRP A 136 9.90 -12.15 -7.91
N LEU A 137 10.38 -11.16 -8.64
CA LEU A 137 11.05 -9.99 -8.07
C LEU A 137 10.46 -8.71 -8.67
N VAL A 138 9.97 -7.80 -7.79
CA VAL A 138 9.69 -6.41 -8.13
C VAL A 138 10.89 -5.58 -7.67
N LEU A 139 11.69 -5.15 -8.62
CA LEU A 139 12.98 -4.51 -8.39
C LEU A 139 12.92 -3.03 -8.74
N GLY A 140 13.04 -2.15 -7.72
CA GLY A 140 13.19 -0.72 -7.90
C GLY A 140 14.57 -0.34 -8.42
N SER A 141 14.62 0.41 -9.52
CA SER A 141 15.88 0.75 -10.20
C SER A 141 15.72 1.99 -11.08
N ALA A 142 16.82 2.42 -11.70
CA ALA A 142 16.81 3.30 -12.85
C ALA A 142 16.94 2.48 -14.14
N HIS A 143 16.27 2.91 -15.21
CA HIS A 143 16.42 2.31 -16.53
C HIS A 143 17.04 3.32 -17.50
N PHE A 144 18.24 3.02 -17.96
CA PHE A 144 18.92 3.80 -19.00
C PHE A 144 18.20 3.66 -20.34
N LEU A 145 17.91 4.75 -21.00
CA LEU A 145 17.30 4.78 -22.33
C LEU A 145 18.37 4.95 -23.40
N ASP A 146 18.99 6.12 -23.44
CA ASP A 146 20.10 6.45 -24.32
C ASP A 146 20.89 7.65 -23.75
N GLU A 147 21.99 8.04 -24.42
CA GLU A 147 22.88 9.09 -23.93
C GLU A 147 22.26 10.51 -23.94
N ASN A 148 21.21 10.72 -24.71
CA ASN A 148 20.55 12.01 -24.87
C ASN A 148 19.24 12.12 -24.08
N THR A 149 18.78 11.02 -23.47
CA THR A 149 17.51 10.92 -22.79
C THR A 149 17.74 10.58 -21.32
N LYS A 150 17.13 11.34 -20.43
CA LYS A 150 17.16 11.00 -19.00
C LYS A 150 16.61 9.59 -18.78
N PRO A 151 17.21 8.80 -17.87
CA PRO A 151 16.70 7.48 -17.53
C PRO A 151 15.29 7.57 -16.96
N THR A 152 14.62 6.43 -16.77
CA THR A 152 13.36 6.37 -16.03
C THR A 152 13.60 5.82 -14.62
N ASN A 153 12.81 6.30 -13.65
CA ASN A 153 12.66 5.69 -12.34
C ASN A 153 11.67 4.54 -12.49
N CYS A 154 12.10 3.30 -12.30
CA CYS A 154 11.31 2.16 -12.70
C CYS A 154 11.21 1.03 -11.67
N LEU A 155 10.19 0.18 -11.88
CA LEU A 155 10.07 -1.13 -11.26
C LEU A 155 10.16 -2.19 -12.35
N TYR A 156 11.17 -3.04 -12.30
CA TYR A 156 11.19 -4.23 -13.12
C TYR A 156 10.32 -5.32 -12.47
N LEU A 157 9.48 -5.96 -13.25
CA LEU A 157 8.82 -7.20 -12.88
C LEU A 157 9.58 -8.36 -13.52
N ILE A 158 10.23 -9.16 -12.68
CA ILE A 158 11.07 -10.30 -13.06
C ILE A 158 10.34 -11.57 -12.64
N ASP A 159 10.19 -12.49 -13.58
CA ASP A 159 9.53 -13.78 -13.38
C ASP A 159 10.45 -14.85 -12.75
N PRO A 160 9.89 -16.00 -12.32
CA PRO A 160 10.67 -17.11 -11.77
C PRO A 160 11.65 -17.78 -12.77
N GLU A 161 11.60 -17.43 -14.04
CA GLU A 161 12.57 -17.83 -15.08
C GLU A 161 13.70 -16.80 -15.23
N GLY A 162 13.69 -15.72 -14.45
CA GLY A 162 14.65 -14.63 -14.47
C GLY A 162 14.48 -13.68 -15.65
N LYS A 163 13.30 -13.66 -16.29
CA LYS A 163 13.00 -12.74 -17.39
C LYS A 163 12.35 -11.48 -16.87
N ILE A 164 12.72 -10.33 -17.41
CA ILE A 164 11.96 -9.09 -17.21
C ILE A 164 10.71 -9.20 -18.10
N VAL A 165 9.57 -9.50 -17.47
CA VAL A 165 8.30 -9.65 -18.18
C VAL A 165 7.54 -8.33 -18.33
N ASN A 166 7.87 -7.35 -17.49
CA ASN A 166 7.32 -6.01 -17.60
C ASN A 166 8.21 -4.98 -16.86
N ARG A 167 8.01 -3.70 -17.16
CA ARG A 167 8.63 -2.57 -16.47
C ARG A 167 7.58 -1.47 -16.30
N TYR A 168 7.41 -0.98 -15.10
CA TYR A 168 6.67 0.24 -14.80
C TYR A 168 7.65 1.38 -14.66
N ASP A 169 7.46 2.45 -15.41
CA ASP A 169 8.20 3.70 -15.28
C ASP A 169 7.30 4.70 -14.53
N LYS A 170 7.83 5.36 -13.50
CA LYS A 170 7.09 6.33 -12.67
C LYS A 170 6.40 7.36 -13.54
N CYS A 171 5.08 7.45 -13.42
CA CYS A 171 4.27 8.33 -14.27
C CYS A 171 4.27 9.77 -13.76
N PHE A 172 4.24 9.96 -12.46
CA PHE A 172 4.17 11.28 -11.85
C PHE A 172 5.48 11.62 -11.14
N LEU A 173 6.26 12.49 -11.76
CA LEU A 173 7.56 12.92 -11.27
C LEU A 173 7.41 14.08 -10.30
N THR A 174 8.14 14.03 -9.17
CA THR A 174 8.33 15.20 -8.31
C THR A 174 9.16 16.27 -9.02
N GLY A 175 9.21 17.50 -8.49
CA GLY A 175 10.10 18.54 -9.04
C GLY A 175 11.58 18.12 -9.01
N GLY A 176 11.99 17.32 -8.01
CA GLY A 176 13.34 16.75 -7.95
C GLY A 176 13.55 15.65 -9.00
N ASP A 177 12.56 14.75 -9.17
CA ASP A 177 12.63 13.70 -10.19
C ASP A 177 12.83 14.26 -11.59
N GLN A 178 12.13 15.35 -11.95
CA GLN A 178 12.20 15.96 -13.29
C GLN A 178 13.62 16.42 -13.66
N GLN A 179 14.50 16.62 -12.69
CA GLN A 179 15.90 16.95 -12.97
C GLN A 179 16.67 15.73 -13.47
N HIS A 180 16.30 14.52 -13.06
CA HIS A 180 17.08 13.30 -13.25
C HIS A 180 16.40 12.22 -14.08
N TYR A 181 15.07 12.26 -14.21
CA TYR A 181 14.28 11.20 -14.85
C TYR A 181 13.34 11.70 -15.93
N SER A 182 13.01 10.79 -16.83
CA SER A 182 11.90 10.90 -17.77
C SER A 182 10.67 10.21 -17.22
N ALA A 183 9.48 10.76 -17.46
CA ALA A 183 8.23 10.19 -16.97
C ALA A 183 7.80 8.97 -17.79
N GLY A 184 7.18 8.00 -17.12
CA GLY A 184 6.43 6.93 -17.74
C GLY A 184 5.06 7.39 -18.24
N ASN A 185 4.40 6.55 -19.02
CA ASN A 185 3.09 6.87 -19.63
C ASN A 185 2.12 5.69 -19.70
N ARG A 186 2.37 4.62 -18.97
CA ARG A 186 1.52 3.42 -19.03
C ARG A 186 1.33 2.74 -17.67
N LEU A 187 0.16 2.15 -17.49
CA LEU A 187 -0.12 1.28 -16.34
C LEU A 187 0.42 -0.12 -16.62
N VAL A 188 0.97 -0.75 -15.59
CA VAL A 188 1.48 -2.12 -15.64
C VAL A 188 0.66 -3.00 -14.70
N THR A 189 0.05 -4.03 -15.27
CA THR A 189 -0.67 -5.07 -14.52
C THR A 189 -0.13 -6.44 -14.90
N HIS A 190 -0.15 -7.37 -13.94
CA HIS A 190 0.24 -8.76 -14.19
C HIS A 190 -0.58 -9.71 -13.30
N HIS A 191 -0.73 -10.97 -13.74
CA HIS A 191 -1.33 -12.01 -12.92
C HIS A 191 -0.22 -12.87 -12.31
N ILE A 192 -0.18 -12.93 -10.99
CA ILE A 192 0.76 -13.78 -10.25
C ILE A 192 -0.08 -14.69 -9.34
N ARG A 193 -0.01 -16.01 -9.56
CA ARG A 193 -0.78 -17.00 -8.78
C ARG A 193 -2.27 -16.64 -8.65
N GLY A 194 -2.88 -16.22 -9.75
CA GLY A 194 -4.31 -15.86 -9.80
C GLY A 194 -4.66 -14.48 -9.23
N VAL A 195 -3.71 -13.77 -8.61
CA VAL A 195 -3.90 -12.41 -8.10
C VAL A 195 -3.45 -11.41 -9.16
N LYS A 196 -4.30 -10.46 -9.51
CA LYS A 196 -3.94 -9.38 -10.42
C LYS A 196 -3.30 -8.24 -9.65
N VAL A 197 -2.03 -8.01 -9.90
CA VAL A 197 -1.22 -6.95 -9.27
C VAL A 197 -1.09 -5.74 -10.20
N GLY A 198 -0.92 -4.55 -9.59
CA GLY A 198 -0.54 -3.31 -10.26
C GLY A 198 0.72 -2.72 -9.64
N LEU A 199 1.52 -1.99 -10.41
CA LEU A 199 2.76 -1.37 -9.97
C LEU A 199 2.62 0.15 -9.91
N ALA A 200 3.16 0.78 -8.86
CA ALA A 200 3.23 2.23 -8.72
C ALA A 200 4.50 2.66 -7.96
N VAL A 201 4.93 3.90 -8.17
CA VAL A 201 6.13 4.44 -7.52
C VAL A 201 5.84 5.77 -6.83
N CYS A 202 6.02 5.79 -5.51
CA CYS A 202 6.13 6.96 -4.64
C CYS A 202 5.05 8.04 -4.91
N TYR A 203 5.42 9.14 -5.56
CA TYR A 203 4.58 10.30 -5.81
C TYR A 203 3.33 10.00 -6.65
N ASP A 204 3.25 8.84 -7.30
CA ASP A 204 2.05 8.35 -7.97
C ASP A 204 0.83 8.28 -7.02
N ILE A 205 1.04 8.14 -5.70
CA ILE A 205 -0.04 8.11 -4.69
C ILE A 205 -0.84 9.41 -4.65
N CYS A 206 -0.23 10.53 -5.00
CA CYS A 206 -0.89 11.84 -4.98
C CYS A 206 -1.99 11.98 -6.05
N TRP A 207 -2.07 11.03 -7.00
CA TRP A 207 -3.12 11.00 -8.03
C TRP A 207 -4.09 9.84 -7.78
N PRO A 208 -5.25 10.10 -7.13
CA PRO A 208 -6.27 9.08 -6.87
C PRO A 208 -6.71 8.34 -8.14
N GLN A 209 -6.71 9.04 -9.27
CA GLN A 209 -7.09 8.51 -10.58
C GLN A 209 -6.24 7.30 -10.99
N LEU A 210 -4.98 7.22 -10.53
CA LEU A 210 -4.12 6.08 -10.83
C LEU A 210 -4.67 4.80 -10.20
N TYR A 211 -5.05 4.84 -8.93
CA TYR A 211 -5.63 3.68 -8.24
C TYR A 211 -6.99 3.30 -8.84
N ILE A 212 -7.83 4.29 -9.18
CA ILE A 212 -9.11 4.06 -9.89
C ILE A 212 -8.85 3.37 -11.23
N ALA A 213 -7.88 3.83 -12.01
CA ALA A 213 -7.53 3.23 -13.30
C ALA A 213 -7.03 1.79 -13.15
N TYR A 214 -6.23 1.48 -12.13
CA TYR A 214 -5.83 0.12 -11.81
C TYR A 214 -7.03 -0.75 -11.40
N ARG A 215 -7.94 -0.21 -10.59
CA ARG A 215 -9.16 -0.92 -10.19
C ARG A 215 -10.02 -1.27 -11.41
N LYS A 216 -10.23 -0.34 -12.34
CA LYS A 216 -10.93 -0.58 -13.61
C LYS A 216 -10.30 -1.70 -14.43
N LYS A 217 -8.98 -1.89 -14.32
CA LYS A 217 -8.25 -3.01 -14.95
C LYS A 217 -8.37 -4.33 -14.15
N GLY A 218 -9.10 -4.36 -13.04
CA GLY A 218 -9.30 -5.55 -12.20
C GLY A 218 -8.14 -5.86 -11.26
N VAL A 219 -7.26 -4.90 -10.98
CA VAL A 219 -6.20 -5.04 -9.98
C VAL A 219 -6.82 -5.16 -8.58
N THR A 220 -6.33 -6.11 -7.79
CA THR A 220 -6.76 -6.35 -6.42
C THR A 220 -5.65 -6.09 -5.39
N VAL A 221 -4.39 -6.08 -5.82
CA VAL A 221 -3.22 -5.79 -4.99
C VAL A 221 -2.34 -4.77 -5.69
N MET A 222 -2.09 -3.64 -5.05
CA MET A 222 -1.08 -2.67 -5.48
C MET A 222 0.27 -2.97 -4.84
N ILE A 223 1.30 -3.02 -5.64
CA ILE A 223 2.70 -3.07 -5.23
C ILE A 223 3.26 -1.67 -5.43
N HIS A 224 3.44 -0.94 -4.33
CA HIS A 224 3.80 0.47 -4.36
C HIS A 224 5.15 0.70 -3.68
N SER A 225 6.17 0.97 -4.47
CA SER A 225 7.53 1.22 -4.01
C SER A 225 7.76 2.71 -3.76
N MET A 226 8.35 3.04 -2.63
CA MET A 226 8.61 4.43 -2.25
C MET A 226 10.03 4.62 -1.73
N SER A 227 10.51 5.87 -1.76
CA SER A 227 11.75 6.31 -1.12
C SER A 227 11.47 7.64 -0.40
N ASN A 228 10.99 7.53 0.85
CA ASN A 228 10.63 8.68 1.68
C ASN A 228 11.60 8.81 2.85
N ALA A 229 12.84 9.12 2.54
CA ALA A 229 13.88 9.54 3.48
C ALA A 229 14.31 10.96 3.10
N ARG A 230 14.07 11.93 3.96
CA ARG A 230 14.42 13.34 3.76
C ARG A 230 15.26 13.82 4.92
N GLY A 231 15.72 15.05 4.86
CA GLY A 231 16.53 15.64 5.92
C GLY A 231 15.85 15.60 7.29
N LYS A 232 16.64 15.80 8.34
CA LYS A 232 16.19 15.80 9.74
C LYS A 232 15.10 16.85 9.98
N GLY A 233 14.03 16.46 10.67
CA GLY A 233 12.94 17.35 11.07
C GLY A 233 11.55 16.79 10.71
N GLU A 234 10.50 17.41 11.22
CA GLU A 234 9.13 17.06 10.91
C GLU A 234 8.80 17.33 9.42
N ASN A 235 8.09 16.39 8.82
CA ASN A 235 7.68 16.49 7.43
C ASN A 235 6.25 15.96 7.27
N CYS A 236 5.46 16.56 6.38
CA CYS A 236 4.12 16.07 6.07
C CYS A 236 4.11 14.60 5.60
N LEU A 237 5.20 14.10 5.04
CA LEU A 237 5.35 12.71 4.63
C LEU A 237 5.33 11.72 5.80
N ASP A 238 5.61 12.15 7.03
CA ASP A 238 5.55 11.30 8.23
C ASP A 238 4.16 10.69 8.44
N THR A 239 3.13 11.38 8.00
CA THR A 239 1.75 10.95 8.16
C THR A 239 1.00 10.78 6.85
N LEU A 240 1.41 11.48 5.79
CA LEU A 240 0.66 11.55 4.54
C LEU A 240 0.49 10.15 3.91
N ASN A 241 1.60 9.49 3.60
CA ASN A 241 1.57 8.20 2.90
C ASN A 241 0.90 7.07 3.73
N VAL A 242 1.13 7.05 5.04
CA VAL A 242 0.50 6.07 5.94
C VAL A 242 -1.00 6.29 6.13
N ARG A 243 -1.54 7.40 5.64
CA ARG A 243 -2.98 7.71 5.61
C ARG A 243 -3.55 7.61 4.20
N GLU A 244 -2.85 8.14 3.20
CA GLU A 244 -3.34 8.15 1.83
C GLU A 244 -3.44 6.74 1.23
N VAL A 245 -2.42 5.90 1.41
CA VAL A 245 -2.45 4.55 0.85
C VAL A 245 -3.61 3.73 1.42
N PRO A 246 -3.83 3.67 2.75
CA PRO A 246 -5.01 3.00 3.29
C PRO A 246 -6.34 3.59 2.77
N ALA A 247 -6.44 4.91 2.62
CA ALA A 247 -7.64 5.53 2.04
C ALA A 247 -7.86 5.08 0.59
N ARG A 248 -6.80 5.09 -0.25
CA ARG A 248 -6.90 4.57 -1.64
C ARG A 248 -7.28 3.10 -1.69
N CYS A 249 -6.80 2.30 -0.72
CA CYS A 249 -7.18 0.89 -0.60
C CYS A 249 -8.67 0.74 -0.31
N ALA A 250 -9.22 1.52 0.61
CA ALA A 250 -10.64 1.50 0.96
C ALA A 250 -11.53 1.97 -0.20
N ASP A 251 -11.19 3.12 -0.81
CA ASP A 251 -11.94 3.70 -1.92
C ASP A 251 -12.05 2.72 -3.10
N ASN A 252 -10.98 1.98 -3.37
CA ASN A 252 -10.89 1.08 -4.52
C ASN A 252 -11.03 -0.41 -4.14
N ARG A 253 -11.22 -0.74 -2.86
CA ARG A 253 -11.32 -2.13 -2.35
C ARG A 253 -10.17 -3.00 -2.80
N MET A 254 -8.98 -2.49 -2.63
CA MET A 254 -7.72 -3.10 -3.02
C MET A 254 -6.85 -3.28 -1.79
N TRP A 255 -5.97 -4.26 -1.84
CA TRP A 255 -4.82 -4.34 -0.96
C TRP A 255 -3.70 -3.48 -1.50
N ALA A 256 -2.83 -3.00 -0.64
CA ALA A 256 -1.54 -2.46 -1.06
C ALA A 256 -0.43 -2.97 -0.16
N VAL A 257 0.69 -3.33 -0.78
CA VAL A 257 1.97 -3.51 -0.10
C VAL A 257 2.84 -2.30 -0.45
N CYS A 258 3.22 -1.54 0.57
CA CYS A 258 4.03 -0.34 0.43
C CYS A 258 5.40 -0.56 1.01
N ASN A 259 6.39 -0.36 0.19
CA ASN A 259 7.79 -0.42 0.59
C ASN A 259 8.35 0.98 0.79
N ASN A 260 9.28 1.13 1.72
CA ASN A 260 10.12 2.30 1.88
C ASN A 260 11.58 1.88 2.07
N ALA A 261 12.54 2.76 1.81
CA ALA A 261 13.91 2.56 2.24
C ALA A 261 14.04 2.73 3.76
N SER A 262 15.06 2.14 4.38
CA SER A 262 15.35 2.34 5.81
C SER A 262 16.53 3.25 6.07
N ASN A 263 16.79 4.19 5.17
CA ASN A 263 17.82 5.21 5.32
C ASN A 263 17.58 6.04 6.59
N PRO A 264 18.61 6.65 7.18
CA PRO A 264 18.42 7.64 8.23
C PRO A 264 17.40 8.69 7.80
N TYR A 265 16.51 9.07 8.73
CA TYR A 265 15.40 10.01 8.46
C TYR A 265 14.33 9.51 7.50
N SER A 266 14.13 8.19 7.39
CA SER A 266 12.93 7.62 6.78
C SER A 266 11.70 8.05 7.58
N HIS A 267 10.62 8.39 6.88
CA HIS A 267 9.41 8.94 7.52
C HIS A 267 8.47 7.87 8.05
N TRP A 268 8.53 6.66 7.50
CA TRP A 268 7.71 5.52 7.92
C TRP A 268 8.35 4.20 7.47
N GLY A 269 8.03 3.12 8.16
CA GLY A 269 8.44 1.76 7.79
C GLY A 269 7.48 1.12 6.82
N SER A 270 7.98 0.22 5.98
CA SER A 270 7.19 -0.53 5.01
C SER A 270 5.96 -1.19 5.64
N PHE A 271 4.82 -1.19 4.95
CA PHE A 271 3.56 -1.66 5.51
C PHE A 271 2.64 -2.34 4.49
N VAL A 272 1.64 -3.06 5.00
CA VAL A 272 0.54 -3.63 4.23
C VAL A 272 -0.75 -2.91 4.62
N ALA A 273 -1.44 -2.33 3.65
CA ALA A 273 -2.75 -1.71 3.81
C ALA A 273 -3.87 -2.62 3.33
N ARG A 274 -4.96 -2.67 4.11
CA ARG A 274 -6.17 -3.45 3.82
C ARG A 274 -7.21 -2.64 3.05
N PRO A 275 -8.16 -3.33 2.40
CA PRO A 275 -9.32 -2.68 1.76
C PRO A 275 -10.28 -1.94 2.71
N ASP A 276 -10.09 -2.03 4.02
CA ASP A 276 -10.88 -1.33 5.05
C ASP A 276 -10.16 -0.10 5.65
N ALA A 277 -9.13 0.39 4.98
CA ALA A 277 -8.26 1.48 5.43
C ALA A 277 -7.41 1.18 6.67
N THR A 278 -7.28 -0.06 7.11
CA THR A 278 -6.40 -0.43 8.21
C THR A 278 -5.03 -0.90 7.72
N ILE A 279 -4.01 -0.76 8.59
CA ILE A 279 -2.69 -1.32 8.35
C ILE A 279 -2.62 -2.72 8.97
N ALA A 280 -2.32 -3.73 8.15
CA ALA A 280 -2.22 -5.12 8.58
C ALA A 280 -0.91 -5.42 9.32
N LYS A 281 0.19 -4.91 8.77
CA LYS A 281 1.56 -5.07 9.26
C LYS A 281 2.37 -3.84 8.92
N GLN A 282 3.35 -3.50 9.75
CA GLN A 282 4.29 -2.41 9.50
C GLN A 282 5.64 -2.73 10.12
N LEU A 283 6.72 -2.38 9.43
CA LEU A 283 8.08 -2.47 9.94
C LEU A 283 8.47 -1.23 10.75
N PRO A 284 9.44 -1.35 11.67
CA PRO A 284 10.03 -0.20 12.34
C PRO A 284 10.71 0.76 11.37
N ILE A 285 10.76 2.04 11.70
CA ILE A 285 11.45 3.08 10.92
C ILE A 285 12.97 2.91 11.08
N ASN A 286 13.74 3.22 10.03
CA ASN A 286 15.22 3.29 10.04
C ASN A 286 15.91 1.97 10.42
N GLN A 287 15.26 0.84 10.24
CA GLN A 287 15.82 -0.47 10.51
C GLN A 287 15.65 -1.36 9.29
N PRO A 288 16.71 -2.05 8.83
CA PRO A 288 16.55 -3.11 7.83
C PRO A 288 15.57 -4.17 8.33
N GLY A 289 14.77 -4.71 7.43
CA GLY A 289 13.82 -5.75 7.78
C GLY A 289 12.95 -6.18 6.61
N MET A 290 12.20 -7.23 6.86
CA MET A 290 11.27 -7.80 5.89
C MET A 290 9.95 -8.14 6.57
N LEU A 291 8.84 -7.91 5.89
CA LEU A 291 7.52 -8.42 6.28
C LEU A 291 6.97 -9.33 5.18
N VAL A 292 6.23 -10.35 5.59
CA VAL A 292 5.58 -11.29 4.66
C VAL A 292 4.08 -11.27 4.89
N HIS A 293 3.30 -11.28 3.80
CA HIS A 293 1.84 -11.29 3.85
C HIS A 293 1.24 -12.11 2.69
N ASP A 294 0.13 -12.79 2.97
CA ASP A 294 -0.59 -13.61 2.00
C ASP A 294 -1.76 -12.85 1.36
N TYR A 295 -1.93 -12.98 0.05
CA TYR A 295 -3.00 -12.35 -0.72
C TYR A 295 -3.78 -13.38 -1.54
N PRO A 296 -5.12 -13.28 -1.63
CA PRO A 296 -5.95 -12.47 -0.75
C PRO A 296 -5.89 -12.99 0.69
N ASP A 297 -5.88 -12.07 1.64
CA ASP A 297 -6.13 -12.43 3.03
C ASP A 297 -7.63 -12.70 3.19
N THR A 298 -7.98 -13.74 3.95
CA THR A 298 -9.37 -14.11 4.23
C THR A 298 -10.09 -13.10 5.13
N LEU A 299 -9.38 -12.15 5.72
CA LEU A 299 -9.97 -11.04 6.47
C LEU A 299 -10.61 -10.05 5.51
N SER A 300 -11.76 -10.45 5.02
CA SER A 300 -12.63 -9.58 4.23
C SER A 300 -13.13 -8.41 5.09
N PRO A 301 -13.21 -7.18 4.55
CA PRO A 301 -13.80 -6.06 5.27
C PRO A 301 -15.21 -6.43 5.75
N ARG A 302 -15.46 -6.30 7.04
CA ARG A 302 -16.78 -6.57 7.61
C ARG A 302 -17.68 -5.36 7.41
N GLY A 303 -18.97 -5.62 7.16
CA GLY A 303 -20.00 -4.59 7.08
C GLY A 303 -20.47 -4.25 5.68
N TRP A 304 -21.23 -3.15 5.57
CA TRP A 304 -21.90 -2.72 4.34
C TRP A 304 -20.94 -2.42 3.16
N TYR A 305 -19.69 -2.05 3.45
CA TYR A 305 -18.65 -1.90 2.43
C TYR A 305 -18.40 -3.15 1.58
N HIS A 306 -18.73 -4.32 2.11
CA HIS A 306 -18.52 -5.59 1.44
C HIS A 306 -19.35 -5.75 0.16
N ASN A 307 -20.56 -5.18 0.18
CA ASN A 307 -21.53 -5.33 -0.88
C ASN A 307 -21.48 -4.21 -1.93
N LEU A 308 -20.69 -3.17 -1.70
CA LEU A 308 -20.58 -2.10 -2.68
C LEU A 308 -19.72 -2.57 -3.87
N LYS A 309 -20.29 -2.64 -5.04
CA LYS A 309 -19.52 -2.88 -6.27
C LYS A 309 -18.79 -1.60 -6.65
N PRO A 310 -17.53 -1.69 -7.12
CA PRO A 310 -16.90 -0.54 -7.76
C PRO A 310 -17.80 -0.09 -8.91
N MET A 311 -18.18 1.18 -8.90
CA MET A 311 -18.99 1.72 -9.97
C MET A 311 -18.05 2.24 -11.07
N ASP A 312 -18.38 1.95 -12.32
CA ASP A 312 -17.71 2.59 -13.44
C ASP A 312 -18.22 4.02 -13.55
N MET A 313 -17.33 4.98 -13.39
CA MET A 313 -17.63 6.36 -13.75
C MET A 313 -17.44 6.54 -15.25
N ALA A 314 -18.49 6.91 -15.95
CA ALA A 314 -18.34 7.51 -17.26
C ALA A 314 -17.69 8.90 -17.08
N GLU A 315 -16.84 9.30 -18.02
CA GLU A 315 -16.34 10.68 -18.09
C GLU A 315 -17.54 11.64 -18.09
N ASP A 316 -17.45 12.71 -17.31
CA ASP A 316 -18.48 13.74 -17.15
C ASP A 316 -19.81 13.33 -16.47
N THR A 317 -19.85 12.18 -15.83
CA THR A 317 -21.05 11.74 -15.11
C THR A 317 -20.87 11.86 -13.60
N ILE A 318 -21.78 12.58 -12.93
CA ILE A 318 -21.89 12.55 -11.47
C ILE A 318 -22.49 11.21 -11.08
N MET A 319 -21.80 10.47 -10.21
CA MET A 319 -22.33 9.23 -9.68
C MET A 319 -23.43 9.51 -8.66
N HIS A 320 -24.47 8.73 -8.74
CA HIS A 320 -25.55 8.75 -7.76
C HIS A 320 -25.90 7.33 -7.33
N TRP A 321 -26.47 7.20 -6.17
CA TRP A 321 -27.04 5.97 -5.66
C TRP A 321 -28.54 6.15 -5.52
N GLY A 322 -29.31 5.33 -6.21
CA GLY A 322 -30.77 5.45 -6.33
C GLY A 322 -31.19 6.05 -7.66
N GLU A 323 -32.49 6.12 -7.89
CA GLU A 323 -33.05 6.65 -9.13
C GLU A 323 -33.03 8.18 -9.09
N PRO A 324 -32.34 8.85 -10.03
CA PRO A 324 -32.39 10.29 -10.13
C PRO A 324 -33.76 10.76 -10.57
N SER A 325 -34.15 11.95 -10.13
CA SER A 325 -35.36 12.59 -10.63
C SER A 325 -35.26 12.88 -12.14
N ASN A 326 -36.32 12.67 -12.88
CA ASN A 326 -36.43 13.10 -14.27
C ASN A 326 -36.92 14.55 -14.41
N SER A 327 -37.13 15.28 -13.31
CA SER A 327 -37.58 16.66 -13.34
C SER A 327 -36.56 17.58 -14.06
N PRO A 328 -37.02 18.42 -14.99
CA PRO A 328 -36.15 19.42 -15.61
C PRO A 328 -35.45 20.33 -14.57
N ARG A 329 -36.12 20.62 -13.44
CA ARG A 329 -35.56 21.43 -12.35
C ARG A 329 -34.36 20.80 -11.67
N GLN A 330 -34.21 19.48 -11.66
CA GLN A 330 -33.01 18.82 -11.13
C GLN A 330 -31.81 19.05 -12.06
N ARG A 331 -32.01 19.21 -13.35
CA ARG A 331 -30.98 19.44 -14.36
C ARG A 331 -30.59 20.91 -14.48
N ASP A 332 -31.50 21.79 -14.05
CA ASP A 332 -31.30 23.21 -14.09
C ASP A 332 -30.78 23.70 -12.72
N GLY A 333 -29.46 23.82 -12.61
CA GLY A 333 -28.79 24.29 -11.39
C GLY A 333 -29.07 25.73 -11.02
N GLN A 334 -29.90 26.46 -11.79
CA GLN A 334 -30.26 27.86 -11.58
C GLN A 334 -31.72 28.03 -11.13
N SER A 335 -32.52 26.96 -11.05
CA SER A 335 -33.88 27.00 -10.56
C SER A 335 -33.91 27.43 -9.09
N GLU A 336 -34.78 28.38 -8.76
CA GLU A 336 -35.07 28.73 -7.36
C GLU A 336 -35.81 27.55 -6.66
N PRO A 337 -35.70 27.46 -5.31
CA PRO A 337 -36.31 26.38 -4.52
C PRO A 337 -37.83 26.28 -4.67
#